data_50ff24fdb12623116cb66126b5036fd9
#
_entry.id   50ff24fdb12623116cb66126b5036fd9
#
_cell.length_a   1.000
_cell.length_b   1.000
_cell.length_c   1.000
_cell.angle_alpha   90.00
_cell.angle_beta   90.00
_cell.angle_gamma   90.00
#
_symmetry.space_group_name_H-M   'P 1'
#
loop_
_entity.id
_entity.type
_entity.pdbx_description
1 polymer ?
#
loop_
_entity_poly.entity_id
_entity_poly.type
_entity_poly.pdbx_seq_one_letter_code
_entity_poly.pdbx_strand_id
1 'polypeptide(L)'
;MPNEKLTFLYPRSHYLHRPVPTELSATSSEPLDIDRIKEFDGFIITSAPIDHLAFHDVEYIEEIRCLIQELDKQRKQQLYFCWGAMAAMNYFYGIRKRILAEKIFGIFPHLIIEPHPLLDGLSQGFIVPHARYAETDKEQIMQDSRLVINSVDDNGHLFMISSKEKPEQNFIFSHIEYGRTGLRDEYQREIAAHPDRHYKKPDNYSMSSPLFQWKDTQKTFFDNCLKQVEKSKLVLN
;
A
#
# COMPACT_ATOMS: atom_id res chain seq x y z
N MET A 1 -1.17 18.57 16.96
CA MET A 1 -1.70 18.16 15.66
C MET A 1 -3.20 18.25 15.71
N PRO A 2 -3.89 18.79 14.71
CA PRO A 2 -5.33 18.86 14.70
C PRO A 2 -5.93 17.45 14.60
N ASN A 3 -7.19 17.32 15.00
CA ASN A 3 -7.98 16.10 15.17
C ASN A 3 -8.11 15.27 13.87
N GLU A 4 -7.07 14.51 13.53
CA GLU A 4 -7.14 13.54 12.46
C GLU A 4 -8.02 12.37 12.91
N LYS A 5 -9.05 12.07 12.12
CA LYS A 5 -9.92 10.94 12.37
C LYS A 5 -9.66 9.88 11.32
N LEU A 6 -9.26 8.69 11.76
CA LEU A 6 -9.20 7.51 10.91
C LEU A 6 -10.51 6.75 10.98
N THR A 7 -11.05 6.38 9.82
CA THR A 7 -12.19 5.48 9.69
C THR A 7 -11.74 4.26 8.90
N PHE A 8 -11.91 3.09 9.46
CA PHE A 8 -11.58 1.83 8.80
C PHE A 8 -12.77 1.33 8.02
N LEU A 9 -12.54 1.05 6.71
CA LEU A 9 -13.58 0.56 5.82
C LEU A 9 -13.19 -0.81 5.28
N TYR A 10 -14.18 -1.68 5.09
CA TYR A 10 -13.98 -2.98 4.45
C TYR A 10 -14.90 -3.11 3.23
N PRO A 11 -14.49 -3.88 2.18
CA PRO A 11 -15.34 -4.13 1.02
C PRO A 11 -16.63 -4.81 1.43
N ARG A 12 -17.77 -4.16 1.20
CA ARG A 12 -19.11 -4.70 1.52
C ARG A 12 -19.39 -5.98 0.76
N SER A 13 -19.02 -6.02 -0.51
CA SER A 13 -19.26 -7.17 -1.39
C SER A 13 -18.58 -8.44 -0.90
N HIS A 14 -17.44 -8.32 -0.23
CA HIS A 14 -16.72 -9.47 0.34
C HIS A 14 -17.52 -10.19 1.44
N TYR A 15 -18.40 -9.48 2.15
CA TYR A 15 -19.17 -10.02 3.28
C TYR A 15 -20.65 -10.18 3.00
N LEU A 16 -21.10 -10.12 1.74
CA LEU A 16 -22.52 -10.32 1.38
C LEU A 16 -23.05 -11.70 1.76
N HIS A 17 -22.21 -12.74 1.68
CA HIS A 17 -22.60 -14.14 1.89
C HIS A 17 -21.75 -14.83 2.97
N ARG A 18 -21.03 -14.06 3.78
CA ARG A 18 -20.18 -14.56 4.88
C ARG A 18 -20.25 -13.62 6.08
N PRO A 19 -20.05 -14.12 7.30
CA PRO A 19 -20.05 -13.26 8.49
C PRO A 19 -18.86 -12.29 8.45
N VAL A 20 -19.08 -11.08 8.94
CA VAL A 20 -18.01 -10.12 9.17
C VAL A 20 -17.18 -10.63 10.37
N PRO A 21 -15.84 -10.73 10.25
CA PRO A 21 -14.98 -11.14 11.36
C PRO A 21 -15.12 -10.22 12.58
N THR A 22 -15.07 -10.83 13.77
CA THR A 22 -15.19 -10.08 15.05
C THR A 22 -14.09 -9.02 15.21
N GLU A 23 -12.93 -9.25 14.63
CA GLU A 23 -11.81 -8.31 14.62
C GLU A 23 -12.17 -6.99 13.90
N LEU A 24 -12.90 -7.05 12.79
CA LEU A 24 -13.38 -5.86 12.10
C LEU A 24 -14.42 -5.10 12.92
N SER A 25 -15.29 -5.83 13.62
CA SER A 25 -16.26 -5.22 14.55
C SER A 25 -15.56 -4.60 15.75
N ALA A 26 -14.53 -5.23 16.29
CA ALA A 26 -13.75 -4.73 17.43
C ALA A 26 -12.95 -3.47 17.08
N THR A 27 -12.53 -3.28 15.81
CA THR A 27 -11.85 -2.07 15.33
C THR A 27 -12.81 -0.96 14.90
N SER A 28 -14.12 -1.11 15.12
CA SER A 28 -15.15 -0.18 14.62
C SER A 28 -15.08 0.04 13.12
N SER A 29 -14.69 -1.00 12.36
CA SER A 29 -14.66 -0.93 10.91
C SER A 29 -16.07 -0.92 10.33
N GLU A 30 -16.29 -0.11 9.31
CA GLU A 30 -17.57 0.05 8.63
C GLU A 30 -17.53 -0.55 7.22
N PRO A 31 -18.67 -1.01 6.65
CA PRO A 31 -18.72 -1.37 5.24
C PRO A 31 -18.47 -0.16 4.35
N LEU A 32 -17.70 -0.35 3.27
CA LEU A 32 -17.48 0.69 2.28
C LEU A 32 -18.82 1.18 1.71
N ASP A 33 -18.99 2.49 1.69
CA ASP A 33 -20.12 3.18 1.07
C ASP A 33 -19.56 4.26 0.14
N ILE A 34 -19.75 4.08 -1.15
CA ILE A 34 -19.22 4.96 -2.20
C ILE A 34 -19.82 6.36 -2.10
N ASP A 35 -21.09 6.50 -1.68
CA ASP A 35 -21.77 7.79 -1.55
C ASP A 35 -21.17 8.66 -0.43
N ARG A 36 -20.46 8.03 0.51
CA ARG A 36 -19.80 8.71 1.62
C ARG A 36 -18.36 9.15 1.34
N ILE A 37 -17.81 8.89 0.15
CA ILE A 37 -16.43 9.29 -0.21
C ILE A 37 -16.22 10.81 -0.02
N LYS A 38 -17.21 11.60 -0.30
CA LYS A 38 -17.18 13.07 -0.12
C LYS A 38 -16.90 13.51 1.33
N GLU A 39 -17.20 12.67 2.32
CA GLU A 39 -17.02 12.96 3.74
C GLU A 39 -15.55 12.85 4.19
N PHE A 40 -14.70 12.24 3.37
CA PHE A 40 -13.30 11.99 3.68
C PHE A 40 -12.37 12.90 2.85
N ASP A 41 -11.23 13.23 3.43
CA ASP A 41 -10.25 14.11 2.80
C ASP A 41 -9.21 13.35 1.96
N GLY A 42 -8.94 12.09 2.31
CA GLY A 42 -8.03 11.20 1.62
C GLY A 42 -8.28 9.75 1.97
N PHE A 43 -7.71 8.85 1.18
CA PHE A 43 -7.90 7.40 1.30
C PHE A 43 -6.57 6.67 1.28
N ILE A 44 -6.47 5.68 2.14
CA ILE A 44 -5.42 4.66 2.11
C ILE A 44 -6.09 3.34 1.73
N ILE A 45 -5.72 2.78 0.58
CA ILE A 45 -6.14 1.46 0.15
C ILE A 45 -5.01 0.48 0.43
N THR A 46 -5.21 -0.37 1.44
CA THR A 46 -4.17 -1.27 1.94
C THR A 46 -4.05 -2.54 1.11
N SER A 47 -3.08 -3.37 1.47
CA SER A 47 -2.87 -4.67 0.86
C SER A 47 -3.87 -5.74 1.35
N ALA A 48 -3.93 -6.82 0.58
CA ALA A 48 -4.62 -8.05 0.95
C ALA A 48 -3.73 -9.25 0.57
N PRO A 49 -3.75 -10.37 1.33
CA PRO A 49 -2.90 -11.54 1.09
C PRO A 49 -3.42 -12.39 -0.09
N ILE A 50 -3.61 -11.76 -1.24
CA ILE A 50 -4.19 -12.33 -2.47
C ILE A 50 -3.30 -12.11 -3.69
N ASP A 51 -2.00 -12.01 -3.48
CA ASP A 51 -1.01 -11.75 -4.53
C ASP A 51 -1.12 -12.73 -5.70
N HIS A 52 -1.44 -13.99 -5.41
CA HIS A 52 -1.52 -15.05 -6.41
C HIS A 52 -2.81 -15.04 -7.25
N LEU A 53 -3.87 -14.35 -6.80
CA LEU A 53 -5.12 -14.26 -7.54
C LEU A 53 -4.99 -13.26 -8.70
N ALA A 54 -5.54 -13.59 -9.86
CA ALA A 54 -5.74 -12.58 -10.90
C ALA A 54 -6.75 -11.53 -10.42
N PHE A 55 -6.66 -10.29 -10.89
CA PHE A 55 -7.57 -9.24 -10.39
C PHE A 55 -9.04 -9.57 -10.62
N HIS A 56 -9.38 -10.21 -11.74
CA HIS A 56 -10.77 -10.59 -12.04
C HIS A 56 -11.31 -11.75 -11.17
N ASP A 57 -10.43 -12.48 -10.46
CA ASP A 57 -10.82 -13.55 -9.54
C ASP A 57 -11.08 -13.02 -8.11
N VAL A 58 -10.82 -11.75 -7.86
CA VAL A 58 -11.05 -11.12 -6.56
C VAL A 58 -12.51 -10.70 -6.45
N GLU A 59 -13.26 -11.32 -5.53
CA GLU A 59 -14.71 -11.14 -5.38
C GLU A 59 -15.16 -9.68 -5.28
N TYR A 60 -14.37 -8.84 -4.63
CA TYR A 60 -14.68 -7.42 -4.39
C TYR A 60 -13.93 -6.44 -5.32
N ILE A 61 -13.36 -6.93 -6.42
CA ILE A 61 -12.56 -6.07 -7.30
C ILE A 61 -13.38 -4.95 -7.93
N GLU A 62 -14.62 -5.20 -8.29
CA GLU A 62 -15.48 -4.17 -8.89
C GLU A 62 -15.84 -3.07 -7.88
N GLU A 63 -16.03 -3.41 -6.61
CA GLU A 63 -16.22 -2.41 -5.55
C GLU A 63 -14.97 -1.54 -5.36
N ILE A 64 -13.78 -2.14 -5.40
CA ILE A 64 -12.51 -1.39 -5.37
C ILE A 64 -12.37 -0.51 -6.61
N ARG A 65 -12.73 -0.99 -7.79
CA ARG A 65 -12.70 -0.18 -9.04
C ARG A 65 -13.66 1.00 -8.97
N CYS A 66 -14.87 0.81 -8.45
CA CYS A 66 -15.82 1.89 -8.21
C CYS A 66 -15.25 2.93 -7.23
N LEU A 67 -14.65 2.48 -6.12
CA LEU A 67 -13.97 3.36 -5.17
C LEU A 67 -12.87 4.18 -5.85
N ILE A 68 -11.94 3.52 -6.54
CA ILE A 68 -10.80 4.15 -7.23
C ILE A 68 -11.30 5.18 -8.26
N GLN A 69 -12.32 4.84 -9.04
CA GLN A 69 -12.93 5.75 -10.02
C GLN A 69 -13.52 7.00 -9.36
N GLU A 70 -14.21 6.82 -8.25
CA GLU A 70 -14.84 7.96 -7.56
C GLU A 70 -13.80 8.84 -6.85
N LEU A 71 -12.74 8.24 -6.28
CA LEU A 71 -11.60 8.99 -5.73
C LEU A 71 -10.92 9.86 -6.80
N ASP A 72 -10.73 9.30 -7.99
CA ASP A 72 -10.15 10.01 -9.14
C ASP A 72 -11.02 11.18 -9.59
N LYS A 73 -12.32 10.96 -9.74
CA LYS A 73 -13.30 11.98 -10.06
C LYS A 73 -13.30 13.16 -9.08
N GLN A 74 -13.25 12.85 -7.79
CA GLN A 74 -13.26 13.85 -6.72
C GLN A 74 -11.86 14.39 -6.40
N ARG A 75 -10.81 13.93 -7.09
CA ARG A 75 -9.43 14.32 -6.87
C ARG A 75 -8.99 14.21 -5.39
N LYS A 76 -9.48 13.16 -4.72
CA LYS A 76 -9.11 12.88 -3.33
C LYS A 76 -7.65 12.42 -3.26
N GLN A 77 -6.97 12.73 -2.16
CA GLN A 77 -5.64 12.17 -1.90
C GLN A 77 -5.74 10.65 -1.78
N GLN A 78 -4.93 9.93 -2.55
CA GLN A 78 -4.98 8.49 -2.73
C GLN A 78 -3.61 7.88 -2.45
N LEU A 79 -3.54 7.01 -1.48
CA LEU A 79 -2.34 6.27 -1.12
C LEU A 79 -2.65 4.77 -1.21
N TYR A 80 -2.01 4.10 -2.15
CA TYR A 80 -2.24 2.68 -2.43
C TYR A 80 -1.06 1.86 -1.95
N PHE A 81 -1.30 0.80 -1.16
CA PHE A 81 -0.26 -0.07 -0.64
C PHE A 81 -0.28 -1.46 -1.28
N CYS A 82 0.91 -1.96 -1.63
CA CYS A 82 1.19 -3.32 -2.07
C CYS A 82 0.17 -3.84 -3.09
N TRP A 83 -0.71 -4.79 -2.75
CA TRP A 83 -1.76 -5.27 -3.64
C TRP A 83 -2.68 -4.14 -4.12
N GLY A 84 -3.06 -3.23 -3.24
CA GLY A 84 -3.86 -2.05 -3.60
C GLY A 84 -3.17 -1.18 -4.64
N ALA A 85 -1.86 -0.99 -4.53
CA ALA A 85 -1.06 -0.28 -5.52
C ALA A 85 -1.05 -1.00 -6.88
N MET A 86 -0.87 -2.31 -6.89
CA MET A 86 -0.91 -3.12 -8.12
C MET A 86 -2.30 -3.07 -8.77
N ALA A 87 -3.37 -3.16 -7.99
CA ALA A 87 -4.75 -3.09 -8.49
C ALA A 87 -5.07 -1.71 -9.10
N ALA A 88 -4.69 -0.63 -8.42
CA ALA A 88 -4.89 0.72 -8.91
C ALA A 88 -4.05 1.02 -10.16
N MET A 89 -2.78 0.60 -10.21
CA MET A 89 -1.95 0.75 -11.41
C MET A 89 -2.48 -0.06 -12.59
N ASN A 90 -3.04 -1.24 -12.35
CA ASN A 90 -3.72 -2.00 -13.40
C ASN A 90 -4.96 -1.27 -13.92
N TYR A 91 -5.76 -0.71 -13.03
CA TYR A 91 -6.97 0.03 -13.39
C TYR A 91 -6.68 1.31 -14.18
N PHE A 92 -5.76 2.17 -13.67
CA PHE A 92 -5.51 3.49 -14.28
C PHE A 92 -4.60 3.46 -15.49
N TYR A 93 -3.62 2.56 -15.50
CA TYR A 93 -2.51 2.57 -16.46
C TYR A 93 -2.38 1.27 -17.26
N GLY A 94 -3.19 0.25 -16.95
CA GLY A 94 -3.09 -1.06 -17.62
C GLY A 94 -1.83 -1.84 -17.26
N ILE A 95 -1.08 -1.42 -16.22
CA ILE A 95 0.15 -2.08 -15.79
C ILE A 95 -0.17 -3.46 -15.22
N ARG A 96 0.52 -4.48 -15.73
CA ARG A 96 0.31 -5.86 -15.31
C ARG A 96 0.98 -6.15 -13.96
N LYS A 97 0.36 -7.04 -13.21
CA LYS A 97 0.97 -7.71 -12.06
C LYS A 97 1.75 -8.94 -12.53
N ARG A 98 2.95 -9.14 -11.99
CA ARG A 98 3.78 -10.33 -12.19
C ARG A 98 3.99 -11.04 -10.86
N ILE A 99 3.80 -12.35 -10.82
CA ILE A 99 4.15 -13.18 -9.66
C ILE A 99 5.67 -13.36 -9.64
N LEU A 100 6.26 -13.19 -8.47
CA LEU A 100 7.69 -13.34 -8.24
C LEU A 100 8.04 -14.83 -8.02
N ALA A 101 9.23 -15.24 -8.45
CA ALA A 101 9.75 -16.57 -8.19
C ALA A 101 10.01 -16.79 -6.69
N GLU A 102 10.41 -15.73 -5.98
CA GLU A 102 10.63 -15.72 -4.54
C GLU A 102 9.96 -14.48 -3.92
N LYS A 103 9.48 -14.63 -2.69
CA LYS A 103 8.93 -13.51 -1.91
C LYS A 103 10.01 -12.45 -1.67
N ILE A 104 9.73 -11.20 -2.00
CA ILE A 104 10.50 -10.07 -1.48
C ILE A 104 10.08 -9.89 -0.03
N PHE A 105 10.91 -10.33 0.90
CA PHE A 105 10.56 -10.40 2.30
C PHE A 105 11.73 -9.98 3.19
N GLY A 106 11.57 -8.89 3.91
CA GLY A 106 12.63 -8.36 4.77
C GLY A 106 12.66 -6.85 4.85
N ILE A 107 13.77 -6.31 5.29
CA ILE A 107 14.03 -4.88 5.47
C ILE A 107 15.15 -4.47 4.52
N PHE A 108 14.90 -3.44 3.70
CA PHE A 108 15.83 -3.01 2.67
C PHE A 108 16.04 -1.50 2.69
N PRO A 109 17.28 -1.02 2.47
CA PRO A 109 17.58 0.39 2.26
C PRO A 109 17.15 0.82 0.85
N HIS A 110 16.58 2.04 0.73
CA HIS A 110 16.04 2.56 -0.53
C HIS A 110 16.70 3.87 -0.92
N LEU A 111 16.83 4.07 -2.23
CA LEU A 111 17.33 5.28 -2.84
C LEU A 111 16.17 6.12 -3.39
N ILE A 112 16.24 7.43 -3.20
CA ILE A 112 15.33 8.37 -3.85
C ILE A 112 15.91 8.66 -5.23
N ILE A 113 15.20 8.22 -6.28
CA ILE A 113 15.57 8.43 -7.68
C ILE A 113 15.02 9.77 -8.17
N GLU A 114 13.74 10.01 -7.89
CA GLU A 114 13.06 11.24 -8.23
C GLU A 114 12.42 11.84 -6.97
N PRO A 115 12.65 13.12 -6.67
CA PRO A 115 12.07 13.78 -5.51
C PRO A 115 10.54 13.74 -5.53
N HIS A 116 9.95 13.60 -4.36
CA HIS A 116 8.50 13.66 -4.19
C HIS A 116 8.16 14.17 -2.79
N PRO A 117 7.08 14.97 -2.60
CA PRO A 117 6.73 15.54 -1.30
C PRO A 117 6.50 14.50 -0.19
N LEU A 118 6.08 13.27 -0.51
CA LEU A 118 5.96 12.18 0.47
C LEU A 118 7.32 11.69 0.98
N LEU A 119 8.40 11.94 0.25
CA LEU A 119 9.77 11.54 0.59
C LEU A 119 10.57 12.67 1.25
N ASP A 120 10.00 13.85 1.41
CA ASP A 120 10.67 15.00 2.03
C ASP A 120 11.18 14.66 3.44
N GLY A 121 12.45 14.96 3.70
CA GLY A 121 13.10 14.68 4.98
C GLY A 121 13.61 13.25 5.14
N LEU A 122 13.39 12.35 4.17
CA LEU A 122 14.05 11.05 4.13
C LEU A 122 15.46 11.19 3.50
N SER A 123 16.43 10.50 4.09
CA SER A 123 17.79 10.42 3.56
C SER A 123 17.94 9.27 2.58
N GLN A 124 18.93 9.33 1.68
CA GLN A 124 19.33 8.19 0.87
C GLN A 124 19.68 6.99 1.78
N GLY A 125 19.21 5.81 1.42
CA GLY A 125 19.34 4.61 2.25
C GLY A 125 18.30 4.51 3.36
N PHE A 126 17.20 5.27 3.30
CA PHE A 126 16.08 5.08 4.23
C PHE A 126 15.54 3.65 4.17
N ILE A 127 15.12 3.13 5.31
CA ILE A 127 14.82 1.71 5.47
C ILE A 127 13.31 1.49 5.48
N VAL A 128 12.84 0.48 4.72
CA VAL A 128 11.43 0.04 4.71
C VAL A 128 11.30 -1.49 4.68
N PRO A 129 10.21 -2.05 5.26
CA PRO A 129 9.91 -3.46 5.20
C PRO A 129 9.15 -3.83 3.91
N HIS A 130 9.47 -4.99 3.36
CA HIS A 130 8.76 -5.60 2.24
C HIS A 130 8.24 -6.99 2.58
N ALA A 131 7.07 -7.33 2.03
CA ALA A 131 6.44 -8.63 2.21
C ALA A 131 5.46 -8.88 1.05
N ARG A 132 5.96 -9.30 -0.13
CA ARG A 132 5.10 -9.51 -1.29
C ARG A 132 5.58 -10.64 -2.19
N TYR A 133 4.63 -11.38 -2.76
CA TYR A 133 4.84 -12.41 -3.79
C TYR A 133 4.61 -11.90 -5.22
N ALA A 134 4.24 -10.64 -5.37
CA ALA A 134 3.98 -10.05 -6.68
C ALA A 134 4.56 -8.64 -6.79
N GLU A 135 4.78 -8.20 -8.00
CA GLU A 135 5.21 -6.84 -8.34
C GLU A 135 4.56 -6.38 -9.64
N THR A 136 4.50 -5.09 -9.86
CA THR A 136 4.08 -4.50 -11.13
C THR A 136 5.15 -4.69 -12.20
N ASP A 137 4.74 -4.76 -13.45
CA ASP A 137 5.62 -4.86 -14.61
C ASP A 137 6.44 -3.56 -14.78
N LYS A 138 7.71 -3.59 -14.38
CA LYS A 138 8.61 -2.43 -14.42
C LYS A 138 8.87 -1.91 -15.83
N GLU A 139 8.90 -2.79 -16.83
CA GLU A 139 9.11 -2.38 -18.23
C GLU A 139 7.93 -1.53 -18.70
N GLN A 140 6.70 -1.94 -18.37
CA GLN A 140 5.51 -1.15 -18.68
C GLN A 140 5.50 0.19 -17.95
N ILE A 141 5.95 0.24 -16.68
CA ILE A 141 6.06 1.49 -15.93
C ILE A 141 7.05 2.44 -16.60
N MET A 142 8.23 1.96 -16.98
CA MET A 142 9.26 2.78 -17.64
C MET A 142 8.83 3.30 -19.01
N GLN A 143 7.93 2.59 -19.69
CA GLN A 143 7.36 3.00 -20.98
C GLN A 143 6.18 3.96 -20.86
N ASP A 144 5.56 4.06 -19.70
CA ASP A 144 4.43 4.97 -19.45
C ASP A 144 4.91 6.34 -18.99
N SER A 145 4.88 7.32 -19.88
CA SER A 145 5.34 8.69 -19.60
C SER A 145 4.58 9.40 -18.48
N ARG A 146 3.39 8.89 -18.11
CA ARG A 146 2.55 9.44 -17.03
C ARG A 146 3.05 9.06 -15.63
N LEU A 147 3.93 8.05 -15.54
CA LEU A 147 4.41 7.51 -14.27
C LEU A 147 5.84 7.96 -13.95
N VAL A 148 6.16 7.99 -12.66
CA VAL A 148 7.51 8.27 -12.14
C VAL A 148 7.86 7.22 -11.10
N ILE A 149 9.01 6.57 -11.27
CA ILE A 149 9.61 5.75 -10.22
C ILE A 149 10.36 6.70 -9.28
N ASN A 150 9.82 6.91 -8.07
CA ASN A 150 10.42 7.84 -7.11
C ASN A 150 11.49 7.17 -6.25
N SER A 151 11.33 5.89 -5.91
CA SER A 151 12.28 5.21 -5.05
C SER A 151 12.32 3.70 -5.27
N VAL A 152 13.54 3.15 -5.24
CA VAL A 152 13.87 1.71 -5.35
C VAL A 152 15.00 1.35 -4.39
N ASP A 153 15.20 0.06 -4.11
CA ASP A 153 16.42 -0.45 -3.48
C ASP A 153 17.50 -0.81 -4.53
N ASP A 154 18.68 -1.24 -4.07
CA ASP A 154 19.81 -1.63 -4.95
C ASP A 154 19.49 -2.86 -5.83
N ASN A 155 18.50 -3.68 -5.46
CA ASN A 155 18.02 -4.80 -6.27
C ASN A 155 16.93 -4.37 -7.25
N GLY A 156 16.56 -3.09 -7.26
CA GLY A 156 15.49 -2.54 -8.07
C GLY A 156 14.08 -2.87 -7.54
N HIS A 157 13.93 -3.28 -6.27
CA HIS A 157 12.61 -3.43 -5.68
C HIS A 157 11.96 -2.06 -5.51
N LEU A 158 10.74 -1.93 -6.02
CA LEU A 158 10.00 -0.67 -5.97
C LEU A 158 9.57 -0.35 -4.53
N PHE A 159 9.78 0.90 -4.12
CA PHE A 159 9.14 1.48 -2.94
C PHE A 159 7.97 2.36 -3.33
N MET A 160 8.21 3.36 -4.19
CA MET A 160 7.19 4.35 -4.53
C MET A 160 7.19 4.68 -6.02
N ILE A 161 5.98 4.76 -6.56
CA ILE A 161 5.66 5.32 -7.87
C ILE A 161 4.59 6.40 -7.69
N SER A 162 4.68 7.47 -8.46
CA SER A 162 3.67 8.52 -8.50
C SER A 162 3.21 8.84 -9.92
N SER A 163 2.06 9.48 -10.04
CA SER A 163 1.55 9.99 -11.31
C SER A 163 2.03 11.43 -11.54
N LYS A 164 2.51 11.73 -12.74
CA LYS A 164 2.87 13.10 -13.16
C LYS A 164 1.65 13.99 -13.35
N GLU A 165 0.57 13.42 -13.86
CA GLU A 165 -0.63 14.15 -14.23
C GLU A 165 -1.61 14.27 -13.06
N LYS A 166 -1.54 13.33 -12.10
CA LYS A 166 -2.43 13.20 -10.96
C LYS A 166 -1.63 13.09 -9.67
N PRO A 167 -1.16 14.22 -9.14
CA PRO A 167 -0.30 14.24 -7.94
C PRO A 167 -0.97 13.68 -6.68
N GLU A 168 -2.28 13.52 -6.71
CA GLU A 168 -3.06 12.83 -5.69
C GLU A 168 -2.90 11.31 -5.70
N GLN A 169 -2.39 10.69 -6.78
CA GLN A 169 -2.22 9.24 -6.92
C GLN A 169 -0.80 8.80 -6.57
N ASN A 170 -0.66 8.04 -5.48
CA ASN A 170 0.63 7.56 -4.97
C ASN A 170 0.57 6.04 -4.70
N PHE A 171 1.54 5.30 -5.23
CA PHE A 171 1.59 3.84 -5.21
C PHE A 171 2.82 3.36 -4.44
N ILE A 172 2.60 2.66 -3.33
CA ILE A 172 3.62 2.21 -2.40
C ILE A 172 3.70 0.69 -2.43
N PHE A 173 4.88 0.14 -2.65
CA PHE A 173 5.11 -1.31 -2.78
C PHE A 173 5.74 -1.95 -1.56
N SER A 174 6.01 -1.19 -0.51
CA SER A 174 6.46 -1.68 0.79
C SER A 174 5.32 -1.78 1.78
N HIS A 175 5.60 -2.33 2.94
CA HIS A 175 4.71 -2.36 4.10
C HIS A 175 5.20 -1.40 5.18
N ILE A 176 5.46 -0.14 4.81
CA ILE A 176 5.92 0.90 5.72
C ILE A 176 4.96 1.10 6.91
N GLU A 177 3.69 0.70 6.77
CA GLU A 177 2.67 0.72 7.81
C GLU A 177 2.89 -0.35 8.91
N TYR A 178 3.73 -1.36 8.67
CA TYR A 178 3.98 -2.40 9.66
C TYR A 178 4.63 -1.85 10.93
N GLY A 179 4.13 -2.34 12.07
CA GLY A 179 4.82 -2.16 13.36
C GLY A 179 6.05 -3.07 13.46
N ARG A 180 6.78 -2.92 14.58
CA ARG A 180 8.03 -3.66 14.88
C ARG A 180 7.95 -5.16 14.58
N THR A 181 6.82 -5.80 14.85
CA THR A 181 6.64 -7.25 14.75
C THR A 181 5.99 -7.70 13.44
N GLY A 182 5.57 -6.78 12.57
CA GLY A 182 4.76 -7.08 11.40
C GLY A 182 5.31 -8.17 10.49
N LEU A 183 6.63 -8.15 10.20
CA LEU A 183 7.26 -9.20 9.39
C LEU A 183 7.30 -10.57 10.11
N ARG A 184 7.51 -10.59 11.42
CA ARG A 184 7.44 -11.83 12.22
C ARG A 184 6.03 -12.39 12.23
N ASP A 185 5.05 -11.53 12.45
CA ASP A 185 3.65 -11.92 12.57
C ASP A 185 3.13 -12.45 11.22
N GLU A 186 3.58 -11.86 10.10
CA GLU A 186 3.29 -12.36 8.76
C GLU A 186 3.92 -13.74 8.51
N TYR A 187 5.19 -13.91 8.83
CA TYR A 187 5.86 -15.20 8.72
C TYR A 187 5.16 -16.31 9.52
N GLN A 188 4.76 -15.99 10.77
CA GLN A 188 4.05 -16.93 11.62
C GLN A 188 2.66 -17.29 11.06
N ARG A 189 1.97 -16.33 10.50
CA ARG A 189 0.66 -16.54 9.84
C ARG A 189 0.77 -17.48 8.63
N GLU A 190 1.81 -17.30 7.80
CA GLU A 190 2.05 -18.18 6.65
C GLU A 190 2.32 -19.64 7.07
N ILE A 191 3.19 -19.84 8.07
CA ILE A 191 3.47 -21.19 8.61
C ILE A 191 2.21 -21.81 9.22
N ALA A 192 1.42 -21.03 9.96
CA ALA A 192 0.20 -21.53 10.57
C ALA A 192 -0.85 -21.92 9.51
N ALA A 193 -0.94 -21.17 8.40
CA ALA A 193 -1.86 -21.46 7.31
C ALA A 193 -1.44 -22.71 6.49
N HIS A 194 -0.14 -22.94 6.32
CA HIS A 194 0.41 -24.02 5.49
C HIS A 194 1.64 -24.63 6.15
N PRO A 195 1.48 -25.44 7.21
CA PRO A 195 2.60 -25.97 8.00
C PRO A 195 3.46 -26.98 7.23
N ASP A 196 2.96 -27.50 6.13
CA ASP A 196 3.65 -28.42 5.20
C ASP A 196 4.57 -27.70 4.21
N ARG A 197 4.55 -26.37 4.16
CA ARG A 197 5.40 -25.59 3.26
C ARG A 197 6.58 -24.98 3.98
N HIS A 198 7.66 -24.83 3.21
CA HIS A 198 8.84 -24.11 3.70
C HIS A 198 8.75 -22.64 3.30
N TYR A 199 8.87 -21.74 4.29
CA TYR A 199 8.86 -20.30 4.07
C TYR A 199 10.21 -19.67 4.41
N LYS A 200 10.68 -18.78 3.57
CA LYS A 200 11.86 -17.96 3.83
C LYS A 200 11.59 -17.01 4.99
N LYS A 201 12.53 -16.90 5.94
CA LYS A 201 12.49 -15.85 6.95
C LYS A 201 12.79 -14.49 6.31
N PRO A 202 12.31 -13.39 6.92
CA PRO A 202 12.61 -12.06 6.40
C PRO A 202 14.10 -11.73 6.47
N ASP A 203 14.63 -11.17 5.38
CA ASP A 203 16.02 -10.72 5.29
C ASP A 203 16.23 -9.48 6.18
N ASN A 204 17.44 -9.35 6.76
CA ASN A 204 17.86 -8.21 7.58
C ASN A 204 16.95 -7.93 8.80
N TYR A 205 16.23 -8.95 9.29
CA TYR A 205 15.29 -8.84 10.40
C TYR A 205 15.48 -9.96 11.42
N SER A 206 15.56 -9.59 12.70
CA SER A 206 15.68 -10.56 13.79
C SER A 206 14.30 -11.05 14.24
N MET A 207 14.04 -12.33 14.05
CA MET A 207 12.79 -12.98 14.48
C MET A 207 12.65 -13.04 16.00
N SER A 208 13.75 -13.22 16.74
CA SER A 208 13.75 -13.35 18.20
C SER A 208 13.76 -12.00 18.93
N SER A 209 14.37 -10.98 18.32
CA SER A 209 14.49 -9.63 18.89
C SER A 209 14.28 -8.58 17.80
N PRO A 210 13.02 -8.36 17.36
CA PRO A 210 12.72 -7.40 16.30
C PRO A 210 13.11 -5.98 16.69
N LEU A 211 13.85 -5.30 15.80
CA LEU A 211 14.12 -3.87 15.91
C LEU A 211 13.18 -3.10 14.98
N PHE A 212 12.71 -1.95 15.42
CA PHE A 212 11.85 -1.09 14.59
C PHE A 212 12.70 -0.11 13.78
N GLN A 213 13.48 -0.64 12.85
CA GLN A 213 14.49 0.13 12.10
C GLN A 213 13.86 1.19 11.17
N TRP A 214 12.63 1.01 10.73
CA TRP A 214 11.90 1.93 9.83
C TRP A 214 10.94 2.88 10.58
N LYS A 215 11.03 2.97 11.91
CA LYS A 215 10.13 3.80 12.72
C LYS A 215 10.15 5.26 12.30
N ASP A 216 11.34 5.83 12.13
CA ASP A 216 11.48 7.26 11.78
C ASP A 216 11.10 7.50 10.31
N THR A 217 11.43 6.57 9.41
CA THR A 217 10.96 6.57 8.02
C THR A 217 9.43 6.57 7.96
N GLN A 218 8.80 5.64 8.69
CA GLN A 218 7.33 5.53 8.78
C GLN A 218 6.72 6.85 9.25
N LYS A 219 7.24 7.40 10.37
CA LYS A 219 6.74 8.66 10.92
C LYS A 219 6.84 9.81 9.92
N THR A 220 8.01 10.01 9.34
CA THR A 220 8.25 11.08 8.36
C THR A 220 7.34 10.94 7.15
N PHE A 221 7.21 9.73 6.61
CA PHE A 221 6.36 9.44 5.46
C PHE A 221 4.88 9.76 5.74
N PHE A 222 4.31 9.28 6.85
CA PHE A 222 2.91 9.55 7.18
C PHE A 222 2.67 11.00 7.60
N ASP A 223 3.62 11.67 8.26
CA ASP A 223 3.53 13.11 8.49
C ASP A 223 3.45 13.90 7.17
N ASN A 224 4.20 13.48 6.15
CA ASN A 224 4.14 14.08 4.83
C ASN A 224 2.81 13.77 4.11
N CYS A 225 2.26 12.55 4.25
CA CYS A 225 0.93 12.22 3.73
C CYS A 225 -0.14 13.15 4.29
N LEU A 226 -0.14 13.37 5.60
CA LEU A 226 -1.09 14.28 6.27
C LEU A 226 -0.95 15.72 5.76
N LYS A 227 0.28 16.20 5.58
CA LYS A 227 0.52 17.54 4.99
C LYS A 227 -0.04 17.65 3.56
N GLN A 228 0.02 16.59 2.73
CA GLN A 228 -0.58 16.63 1.40
C GLN A 228 -2.11 16.67 1.47
N VAL A 229 -2.72 15.91 2.38
CA VAL A 229 -4.18 15.96 2.61
C VAL A 229 -4.60 17.35 3.07
N GLU A 230 -3.88 17.99 4.01
CA GLU A 230 -4.17 19.36 4.47
C GLU A 230 -4.06 20.39 3.33
N LYS A 231 -3.01 20.30 2.50
CA LYS A 231 -2.83 21.19 1.35
C LYS A 231 -3.97 21.05 0.34
N SER A 232 -4.46 19.84 0.07
CA SER A 232 -5.56 19.62 -0.88
C SER A 232 -6.87 20.26 -0.42
N LYS A 233 -7.15 20.30 0.89
CA LYS A 233 -8.31 21.01 1.45
C LYS A 233 -8.30 22.50 1.16
N LEU A 234 -7.11 23.11 1.21
CA LEU A 234 -6.97 24.56 0.98
C LEU A 234 -7.15 24.96 -0.49
N VAL A 235 -6.99 24.02 -1.42
CA VAL A 235 -7.16 24.27 -2.87
C VAL A 235 -8.60 24.05 -3.33
N LEU A 236 -9.38 23.26 -2.59
CA LEU A 236 -10.78 22.92 -2.93
C LEU A 236 -11.81 23.84 -2.27
N ASN A 237 -11.41 24.74 -1.38
CA ASN A 237 -12.20 25.81 -0.76
C ASN A 237 -11.87 27.15 -1.39
#